data_0644afdf96c9f46068e5d756a0662a0c
#
_entry.id   0644afdf96c9f46068e5d756a0662a0c
#
_cell.length_a   1.000
_cell.length_b   1.000
_cell.length_c   1.000
_cell.angle_alpha   90.00
_cell.angle_beta   90.00
_cell.angle_gamma   90.00
#
_symmetry.space_group_name_H-M   'P 1'
#
loop_
_entity.id
_entity.type
_entity.pdbx_description
1 polymer ?
#
loop_
_entity_poly.entity_id
_entity_poly.type
_entity_poly.pdbx_seq_one_letter_code
_entity_poly.pdbx_strand_id
1 'polypeptide(L)'
;MYAAPPSRKFEVFATVPERFHVRNRSSTWVDVQLHGAKAPAFLEGPSFDARGDLWVTDIPWGRLFRIDPEGNMHCELEYDGEPNGLAFHPDGRAFIADNKNGLMVFDPRTGKVEP
;
A
#
# COMPACT_ATOMS: atom_id res chain seq x y z
N MET A 1 -38.68 -5.70 12.84
CA MET A 1 -37.44 -5.45 13.65
C MET A 1 -36.35 -6.32 13.10
N TYR A 2 -35.18 -5.72 12.83
CA TYR A 2 -34.04 -6.43 12.32
C TYR A 2 -33.11 -6.80 13.48
N ALA A 3 -32.50 -8.00 13.44
CA ALA A 3 -31.48 -8.37 14.39
C ALA A 3 -30.25 -7.43 14.22
N ALA A 4 -29.57 -7.12 15.33
CA ALA A 4 -28.34 -6.37 15.26
C ALA A 4 -27.31 -7.13 14.41
N PRO A 5 -26.52 -6.46 13.56
CA PRO A 5 -25.50 -7.13 12.77
C PRO A 5 -24.46 -7.78 13.69
N PRO A 6 -23.86 -8.91 13.27
CA PRO A 6 -22.80 -9.53 14.05
C PRO A 6 -21.61 -8.58 14.18
N SER A 7 -21.07 -8.49 15.37
CA SER A 7 -19.85 -7.72 15.65
C SER A 7 -18.65 -8.64 15.83
N ARG A 8 -17.48 -8.18 15.38
CA ARG A 8 -16.20 -8.87 15.60
C ARG A 8 -15.18 -7.87 16.13
N LYS A 9 -14.32 -8.33 17.02
CA LYS A 9 -13.12 -7.58 17.37
C LYS A 9 -12.13 -7.71 16.24
N PHE A 10 -11.47 -6.61 15.89
CA PHE A 10 -10.32 -6.67 14.99
C PHE A 10 -9.03 -6.82 15.81
N GLU A 11 -8.03 -7.42 15.19
CA GLU A 11 -6.71 -7.65 15.76
C GLU A 11 -5.68 -7.03 14.82
N VAL A 12 -4.53 -6.62 15.37
CA VAL A 12 -3.40 -6.18 14.56
C VAL A 12 -2.77 -7.39 13.91
N PHE A 13 -2.82 -7.46 12.58
CA PHE A 13 -2.21 -8.53 11.80
C PHE A 13 -0.71 -8.28 11.55
N ALA A 14 -0.35 -7.05 11.16
CA ALA A 14 1.01 -6.63 10.89
C ALA A 14 1.17 -5.14 11.17
N THR A 15 2.39 -4.73 11.47
CA THR A 15 2.78 -3.32 11.60
C THR A 15 3.97 -3.04 10.70
N VAL A 16 4.10 -1.79 10.22
CA VAL A 16 5.27 -1.41 9.43
C VAL A 16 6.54 -1.53 10.26
N PRO A 17 7.49 -2.40 9.87
CA PRO A 17 8.75 -2.53 10.61
C PRO A 17 9.55 -1.22 10.62
N GLU A 18 10.30 -1.01 11.70
CA GLU A 18 11.11 0.21 11.90
C GLU A 18 12.05 0.48 10.70
N ARG A 19 12.60 -0.56 10.08
CA ARG A 19 13.48 -0.44 8.89
C ARG A 19 12.80 0.23 7.69
N PHE A 20 11.48 0.26 7.66
CA PHE A 20 10.70 0.91 6.59
C PHE A 20 10.16 2.28 6.99
N HIS A 21 10.40 2.74 8.21
CA HIS A 21 9.98 4.06 8.64
C HIS A 21 10.82 5.15 7.96
N VAL A 22 10.16 6.04 7.24
CA VAL A 22 10.80 7.19 6.60
C VAL A 22 10.75 8.38 7.56
N ARG A 23 11.93 8.93 7.91
CA ARG A 23 12.03 9.99 8.92
C ARG A 23 12.69 11.27 8.42
N ASN A 24 13.56 11.18 7.41
CA ASN A 24 14.43 12.28 6.96
C ASN A 24 14.19 12.65 5.50
N ARG A 25 12.95 12.43 5.01
CA ARG A 25 12.52 12.84 3.67
C ARG A 25 11.30 13.74 3.78
N SER A 26 11.13 14.65 2.82
CA SER A 26 9.93 15.43 2.64
C SER A 26 9.03 14.79 1.58
N SER A 27 7.74 15.08 1.69
CA SER A 27 6.74 14.63 0.72
C SER A 27 5.71 15.74 0.55
N THR A 28 5.50 16.18 -0.68
CA THR A 28 4.43 17.13 -1.01
C THR A 28 3.06 16.60 -0.58
N TRP A 29 2.85 15.30 -0.70
CA TRP A 29 1.61 14.67 -0.24
C TRP A 29 1.41 14.87 1.27
N VAL A 30 2.45 14.62 2.08
CA VAL A 30 2.40 14.84 3.54
C VAL A 30 2.12 16.30 3.87
N ASP A 31 2.77 17.22 3.18
CA ASP A 31 2.61 18.66 3.42
C ASP A 31 1.17 19.11 3.15
N VAL A 32 0.59 18.63 2.06
CA VAL A 32 -0.77 19.01 1.64
C VAL A 32 -1.84 18.26 2.43
N GLN A 33 -1.73 16.93 2.55
CA GLN A 33 -2.79 16.10 3.11
C GLN A 33 -2.73 16.00 4.63
N LEU A 34 -1.54 16.06 5.21
CA LEU A 34 -1.33 15.93 6.65
C LEU A 34 -0.81 17.22 7.30
N HIS A 35 -0.85 18.32 6.56
CA HIS A 35 -0.38 19.65 7.03
C HIS A 35 1.05 19.60 7.61
N GLY A 36 1.93 18.82 6.98
CA GLY A 36 3.32 18.66 7.40
C GLY A 36 3.52 17.75 8.65
N ALA A 37 2.49 17.02 9.08
CA ALA A 37 2.65 16.07 10.17
C ALA A 37 3.62 14.93 9.78
N LYS A 38 4.29 14.37 10.79
CA LYS A 38 5.20 13.24 10.53
C LYS A 38 4.42 12.00 10.12
N ALA A 39 4.79 11.42 8.98
CA ALA A 39 4.22 10.19 8.46
C ALA A 39 5.34 9.22 8.06
N PRO A 40 5.86 8.39 9.00
CA PRO A 40 6.88 7.38 8.68
C PRO A 40 6.44 6.38 7.62
N ALA A 41 5.14 6.12 7.53
CA ALA A 41 4.43 5.41 6.48
C ALA A 41 2.96 5.84 6.53
N PHE A 42 2.25 5.72 5.40
CA PHE A 42 0.79 5.94 5.34
C PHE A 42 0.19 4.92 4.38
N LEU A 43 -0.35 3.83 4.96
CA LEU A 43 -0.80 2.67 4.22
C LEU A 43 -2.24 2.83 3.74
N GLU A 44 -2.47 2.47 2.48
CA GLU A 44 -3.75 2.48 1.80
C GLU A 44 -3.89 1.28 0.83
N GLY A 45 -4.99 1.24 0.10
CA GLY A 45 -5.21 0.35 -1.03
C GLY A 45 -5.04 -1.15 -0.74
N PRO A 46 -5.57 -1.72 0.36
CA PRO A 46 -5.38 -3.14 0.65
C PRO A 46 -6.01 -4.01 -0.44
N SER A 47 -5.24 -4.96 -0.95
CA SER A 47 -5.67 -5.92 -1.96
C SER A 47 -4.94 -7.25 -1.80
N PHE A 48 -5.62 -8.37 -2.06
CA PHE A 48 -5.00 -9.68 -2.05
C PHE A 48 -4.58 -10.10 -3.46
N ASP A 49 -3.40 -10.69 -3.58
CA ASP A 49 -3.00 -11.36 -4.80
C ASP A 49 -3.55 -12.79 -4.89
N ALA A 50 -3.28 -13.47 -6.00
CA ALA A 50 -3.77 -14.82 -6.24
C ALA A 50 -3.16 -15.88 -5.31
N ARG A 51 -2.08 -15.58 -4.61
CA ARG A 51 -1.45 -16.46 -3.61
C ARG A 51 -2.02 -16.27 -2.20
N GLY A 52 -2.80 -15.20 -2.01
CA GLY A 52 -3.36 -14.83 -0.71
C GLY A 52 -2.45 -13.91 0.11
N ASP A 53 -1.41 -13.35 -0.48
CA ASP A 53 -0.60 -12.30 0.17
C ASP A 53 -1.37 -10.97 0.14
N LEU A 54 -1.31 -10.24 1.23
CA LEU A 54 -1.90 -8.91 1.32
C LEU A 54 -0.92 -7.87 0.79
N TRP A 55 -1.39 -7.05 -0.12
CA TRP A 55 -0.62 -5.91 -0.61
C TRP A 55 -1.25 -4.60 -0.16
N VAL A 56 -0.40 -3.62 0.14
CA VAL A 56 -0.81 -2.27 0.51
C VAL A 56 0.09 -1.25 -0.17
N THR A 57 -0.47 -0.08 -0.44
CA THR A 57 0.28 1.08 -0.91
C THR A 57 0.77 1.90 0.27
N ASP A 58 1.86 2.65 0.07
CA ASP A 58 2.37 3.63 1.00
C ASP A 58 2.53 4.95 0.23
N ILE A 59 1.51 5.77 0.33
CA ILE A 59 1.28 6.90 -0.57
C ILE A 59 2.45 7.89 -0.58
N PRO A 60 2.87 8.45 0.56
CA PRO A 60 3.83 9.56 0.55
C PRO A 60 5.22 9.15 0.06
N TRP A 61 5.53 7.85 0.07
CA TRP A 61 6.87 7.35 -0.21
C TRP A 61 6.95 6.51 -1.47
N GLY A 62 5.84 6.41 -2.23
CA GLY A 62 5.82 5.71 -3.52
C GLY A 62 6.10 4.22 -3.42
N ARG A 63 5.61 3.54 -2.38
CA ARG A 63 5.94 2.14 -2.14
C ARG A 63 4.74 1.22 -2.23
N LEU A 64 5.01 -0.01 -2.66
CA LEU A 64 4.11 -1.15 -2.49
C LEU A 64 4.74 -2.15 -1.53
N PHE A 65 4.00 -2.53 -0.51
CA PHE A 65 4.37 -3.60 0.40
C PHE A 65 3.54 -4.84 0.16
N ARG A 66 4.18 -5.99 0.20
CA ARG A 66 3.54 -7.31 0.27
C ARG A 66 3.70 -7.86 1.69
N ILE A 67 2.61 -8.33 2.25
CA ILE A 67 2.55 -8.91 3.60
C ILE A 67 2.15 -10.36 3.44
N ASP A 68 3.05 -11.27 3.79
CA ASP A 68 2.77 -12.70 3.70
C ASP A 68 1.78 -13.16 4.79
N PRO A 69 1.25 -14.40 4.71
CA PRO A 69 0.29 -14.91 5.70
C PRO A 69 0.81 -14.96 7.13
N GLU A 70 2.12 -14.94 7.34
CA GLU A 70 2.77 -14.88 8.65
C GLU A 70 2.93 -13.46 9.18
N GLY A 71 2.55 -12.43 8.38
CA GLY A 71 2.62 -11.03 8.75
C GLY A 71 3.97 -10.37 8.45
N ASN A 72 4.87 -11.02 7.70
CA ASN A 72 6.13 -10.41 7.30
C ASN A 72 5.92 -9.44 6.14
N MET A 73 6.45 -8.24 6.27
CA MET A 73 6.31 -7.17 5.29
C MET A 73 7.56 -7.05 4.41
N HIS A 74 7.33 -7.01 3.09
CA HIS A 74 8.35 -6.90 2.06
C HIS A 74 8.06 -5.68 1.20
N CYS A 75 9.07 -4.82 0.96
CA CYS A 75 8.94 -3.72 0.01
C CYS A 75 9.22 -4.24 -1.40
N GLU A 76 8.19 -4.37 -2.21
CA GLU A 76 8.28 -4.93 -3.56
C GLU A 76 8.52 -3.88 -4.64
N LEU A 77 8.14 -2.64 -4.37
CA LEU A 77 8.32 -1.52 -5.28
C LEU A 77 8.55 -0.22 -4.50
N GLU A 78 9.49 0.59 -4.95
CA GLU A 78 9.61 2.01 -4.61
C GLU A 78 9.83 2.78 -5.91
N TYR A 79 9.02 3.83 -6.17
CA TYR A 79 9.08 4.63 -7.39
C TYR A 79 8.65 6.08 -7.12
N ASP A 80 8.85 6.94 -8.10
CA ASP A 80 8.41 8.33 -8.02
C ASP A 80 6.90 8.44 -8.28
N GLY A 81 6.10 8.14 -7.26
CA GLY A 81 4.66 8.14 -7.31
C GLY A 81 4.00 8.35 -5.96
N GLU A 82 2.69 8.43 -5.99
CA GLU A 82 1.80 8.54 -4.83
C GLU A 82 0.69 7.47 -4.94
N PRO A 83 1.05 6.16 -4.83
CA PRO A 83 0.10 5.06 -5.00
C PRO A 83 -0.96 5.09 -3.91
N ASN A 84 -2.23 5.01 -4.30
CA ASN A 84 -3.37 4.95 -3.38
C ASN A 84 -4.16 3.65 -3.57
N GLY A 85 -5.07 3.59 -4.54
CA GLY A 85 -5.84 2.37 -4.80
C GLY A 85 -5.01 1.29 -5.49
N LEU A 86 -5.26 0.02 -5.14
CA LEU A 86 -4.56 -1.14 -5.68
C LEU A 86 -5.55 -2.25 -6.02
N ALA A 87 -5.41 -2.86 -7.19
CA ALA A 87 -6.20 -4.03 -7.57
C ALA A 87 -5.36 -4.97 -8.44
N PHE A 88 -5.51 -6.27 -8.21
CA PHE A 88 -4.84 -7.29 -9.02
C PHE A 88 -5.71 -7.76 -10.17
N HIS A 89 -5.10 -7.84 -11.35
CA HIS A 89 -5.66 -8.51 -12.51
C HIS A 89 -5.40 -10.02 -12.43
N PRO A 90 -6.26 -10.89 -12.98
CA PRO A 90 -6.05 -12.34 -12.97
C PRO A 90 -4.72 -12.82 -13.56
N ASP A 91 -4.08 -12.04 -14.44
CA ASP A 91 -2.75 -12.36 -14.98
C ASP A 91 -1.59 -12.05 -14.02
N GLY A 92 -1.87 -11.53 -12.82
CA GLY A 92 -0.90 -11.25 -11.77
C GLY A 92 -0.35 -9.82 -11.76
N ARG A 93 -0.70 -8.97 -12.73
CA ARG A 93 -0.33 -7.55 -12.69
C ARG A 93 -1.18 -6.79 -11.68
N ALA A 94 -0.59 -5.78 -11.07
CA ALA A 94 -1.29 -4.87 -10.18
C ALA A 94 -1.57 -3.54 -10.87
N PHE A 95 -2.81 -3.09 -10.80
CA PHE A 95 -3.24 -1.78 -11.25
C PHE A 95 -3.27 -0.82 -10.07
N ILE A 96 -2.64 0.33 -10.22
CA ILE A 96 -2.44 1.31 -9.16
C ILE A 96 -3.11 2.62 -9.57
N ALA A 97 -4.04 3.10 -8.76
CA ALA A 97 -4.52 4.47 -8.86
C ALA A 97 -3.52 5.38 -8.15
N ASP A 98 -2.66 6.01 -8.93
CA ASP A 98 -1.59 6.86 -8.44
C ASP A 98 -2.02 8.33 -8.49
N ASN A 99 -1.94 9.02 -7.37
CA ASN A 99 -2.37 10.41 -7.26
C ASN A 99 -1.47 11.38 -8.07
N LYS A 100 -0.21 11.03 -8.26
CA LYS A 100 0.75 11.83 -9.02
C LYS A 100 0.76 11.48 -10.51
N ASN A 101 0.68 10.19 -10.86
CA ASN A 101 0.94 9.68 -12.21
C ASN A 101 -0.31 9.15 -12.94
N GLY A 102 -1.47 9.09 -12.27
CA GLY A 102 -2.68 8.51 -12.82
C GLY A 102 -2.73 6.99 -12.70
N LEU A 103 -3.19 6.30 -13.74
CA LEU A 103 -3.27 4.84 -13.70
C LEU A 103 -1.91 4.23 -14.06
N MET A 104 -1.35 3.46 -13.13
CA MET A 104 -0.08 2.76 -13.31
C MET A 104 -0.29 1.25 -13.28
N VAL A 105 0.58 0.52 -13.94
CA VAL A 105 0.61 -0.95 -13.95
C VAL A 105 1.94 -1.43 -13.42
N PHE A 106 1.91 -2.28 -12.42
CA PHE A 106 3.08 -2.95 -11.85
C PHE A 106 3.04 -4.44 -12.14
N ASP A 107 4.11 -4.99 -12.67
CA ASP A 107 4.28 -6.43 -12.84
C ASP A 107 5.25 -6.97 -11.79
N PRO A 108 4.75 -7.70 -10.76
CA PRO A 108 5.60 -8.25 -9.71
C PRO A 108 6.65 -9.25 -10.20
N ARG A 109 6.44 -9.88 -11.37
CA ARG A 109 7.38 -10.86 -11.95
C ARG A 109 8.63 -10.20 -12.51
N THR A 110 8.50 -8.97 -12.97
CA THR A 110 9.60 -8.21 -13.58
C THR A 110 10.08 -7.05 -12.71
N GLY A 111 9.28 -6.64 -11.72
CA GLY A 111 9.52 -5.44 -10.92
C GLY A 111 9.28 -4.13 -11.68
N LYS A 112 8.69 -4.18 -12.88
CA LYS A 112 8.47 -3.02 -13.73
C LYS A 112 7.17 -2.32 -13.38
N VAL A 113 7.22 -0.99 -13.29
CA VAL A 113 6.05 -0.11 -13.16
C VAL A 113 6.02 0.85 -14.35
N GLU A 114 4.85 1.01 -14.95
CA GLU A 114 4.65 1.90 -16.11
C GLU A 114 3.20 2.39 -16.19
N PRO A 115 2.91 3.50 -16.90
CA PRO A 115 1.54 3.96 -17.16
C PRO A 115 0.72 2.94 -17.94
#